data_9bab06c2f740ca5a068441bf7ec10061
#
_entry.id   9bab06c2f740ca5a068441bf7ec10061
#
_cell.length_a   1.000
_cell.length_b   1.000
_cell.length_c   1.000
_cell.angle_alpha   90.00
_cell.angle_beta   90.00
_cell.angle_gamma   90.00
#
_symmetry.space_group_name_H-M   'P 1'
#
loop_
_entity.id
_entity.type
_entity.pdbx_description
1 polymer ?
#
loop_
_entity_poly.entity_id
_entity_poly.type
_entity_poly.pdbx_seq_one_letter_code
_entity_poly.pdbx_strand_id
1 'polypeptide(L)'
;MLFPLLSNFGGFDLTDKDKITDSYIRYYLNRLQSMFVYENIPDSMPAKYLELYLLINGNVGVINKDGELYAVAGGFGDIPNAYYIPTKYIVANPYLKVSHAYEIDKDITVIYNDTMNVGLMPLLQRYCKLMTENLISMRIETINSRMSTIFAAADDNTKASAELYLKRIEDGKLGVIAENKLLDGINIQQGRANTSSNIINLIEMQQYLKASLYNEIGLNANYNMKREAINSGESQLNEDALTPFIDTMLRERIEGVDRVNKMFGTDISVRFNSAWFDNELEHDLTIEKMAAEVEQLTATAEAAATAVDEVDTVDETEDVEGGDTNE
;
A
#
# COMPACT_ATOMS: atom_id res chain seq x y z
N MET A 1 4.00 -6.39 -21.25
CA MET A 1 4.35 -7.70 -20.67
C MET A 1 3.74 -7.74 -19.28
N LEU A 2 2.53 -8.34 -19.12
CA LEU A 2 1.75 -8.28 -17.87
C LEU A 2 2.33 -9.16 -16.74
N PHE A 3 3.10 -10.18 -17.07
CA PHE A 3 3.71 -11.08 -16.09
C PHE A 3 5.14 -11.41 -16.50
N PRO A 4 6.16 -10.75 -15.95
CA PRO A 4 7.45 -11.39 -15.90
C PRO A 4 7.29 -12.65 -15.04
N LEU A 5 7.53 -13.81 -15.62
CA LEU A 5 7.62 -15.07 -14.91
C LEU A 5 8.40 -14.85 -13.60
N LEU A 6 7.90 -15.41 -12.53
CA LEU A 6 8.42 -15.36 -11.15
C LEU A 6 9.84 -15.95 -10.98
N SER A 7 10.71 -15.81 -12.00
CA SER A 7 12.00 -16.48 -12.06
C SER A 7 13.12 -15.82 -11.24
N ASN A 8 12.87 -14.70 -10.55
CA ASN A 8 13.90 -14.08 -9.73
C ASN A 8 13.33 -13.58 -8.40
N PHE A 9 13.16 -14.47 -7.45
CA PHE A 9 13.26 -14.12 -6.04
C PHE A 9 14.73 -13.86 -5.65
N GLY A 10 15.45 -13.08 -6.45
CA GLY A 10 16.66 -12.41 -6.01
C GLY A 10 16.26 -11.42 -4.92
N GLY A 11 17.04 -11.31 -3.85
CA GLY A 11 16.71 -10.55 -2.66
C GLY A 11 16.04 -9.21 -2.96
N PHE A 12 14.91 -8.94 -2.30
CA PHE A 12 14.16 -7.71 -2.44
C PHE A 12 14.99 -6.56 -1.84
N ASP A 13 15.47 -5.67 -2.69
CA ASP A 13 16.27 -4.52 -2.25
C ASP A 13 15.34 -3.39 -1.76
N LEU A 14 15.34 -3.18 -0.44
CA LEU A 14 14.58 -2.09 0.21
C LEU A 14 15.12 -0.69 -0.09
N THR A 15 16.18 -0.55 -0.89
CA THR A 15 16.68 0.77 -1.34
C THR A 15 16.18 1.13 -2.75
N ASP A 16 15.69 0.16 -3.50
CA ASP A 16 15.16 0.37 -4.86
C ASP A 16 13.71 0.86 -4.80
N LYS A 17 13.55 2.17 -4.83
CA LYS A 17 12.25 2.84 -4.74
C LYS A 17 11.28 2.41 -5.83
N ASP A 18 11.76 2.22 -7.05
CA ASP A 18 10.91 1.87 -8.18
C ASP A 18 10.37 0.46 -8.03
N LYS A 19 11.19 -0.50 -7.61
CA LYS A 19 10.73 -1.87 -7.33
C LYS A 19 9.75 -1.93 -6.17
N ILE A 20 9.97 -1.17 -5.11
CA ILE A 20 9.03 -1.10 -3.98
C ILE A 20 7.70 -0.52 -4.46
N THR A 21 7.73 0.59 -5.18
CA THR A 21 6.53 1.23 -5.74
C THR A 21 5.76 0.28 -6.65
N ASP A 22 6.46 -0.39 -7.58
CA ASP A 22 5.85 -1.38 -8.48
C ASP A 22 5.24 -2.55 -7.71
N SER A 23 5.87 -2.99 -6.63
CA SER A 23 5.32 -4.07 -5.80
C SER A 23 4.00 -3.67 -5.13
N TYR A 24 3.90 -2.43 -4.61
CA TYR A 24 2.65 -1.88 -4.08
C TYR A 24 1.57 -1.77 -5.16
N ILE A 25 1.90 -1.20 -6.33
CA ILE A 25 0.95 -1.07 -7.44
C ILE A 25 0.38 -2.44 -7.83
N ARG A 26 1.25 -3.45 -8.01
CA ARG A 26 0.82 -4.81 -8.35
C ARG A 26 -0.04 -5.43 -7.26
N TYR A 27 0.30 -5.21 -6.00
CA TYR A 27 -0.50 -5.69 -4.86
C TYR A 27 -1.91 -5.09 -4.89
N TYR A 28 -2.04 -3.76 -5.04
CA TYR A 28 -3.34 -3.11 -5.09
C TYR A 28 -4.13 -3.48 -6.34
N LEU A 29 -3.51 -3.53 -7.53
CA LEU A 29 -4.19 -3.99 -8.74
C LEU A 29 -4.72 -5.43 -8.60
N ASN A 30 -3.94 -6.33 -7.99
CA ASN A 30 -4.37 -7.70 -7.75
C ASN A 30 -5.57 -7.77 -6.79
N ARG A 31 -5.67 -6.87 -5.83
CA ARG A 31 -6.84 -6.77 -4.95
C ARG A 31 -8.03 -6.14 -5.67
N LEU A 32 -7.85 -4.99 -6.30
CA LEU A 32 -8.93 -4.19 -6.89
C LEU A 32 -9.60 -4.87 -8.09
N GLN A 33 -8.89 -5.75 -8.81
CA GLN A 33 -9.48 -6.51 -9.94
C GLN A 33 -10.72 -7.35 -9.56
N SER A 34 -10.92 -7.65 -8.30
CA SER A 34 -12.05 -8.44 -7.81
C SER A 34 -13.23 -7.61 -7.30
N MET A 35 -13.18 -6.27 -7.47
CA MET A 35 -14.27 -5.38 -7.02
C MET A 35 -15.57 -5.62 -7.76
N PHE A 36 -15.51 -6.06 -9.02
CA PHE A 36 -16.69 -6.31 -9.84
C PHE A 36 -16.78 -7.77 -10.23
N VAL A 37 -17.99 -8.31 -10.19
CA VAL A 37 -18.31 -9.69 -10.57
C VAL A 37 -19.12 -9.65 -11.85
N TYR A 38 -18.70 -10.46 -12.83
CA TYR A 38 -19.38 -10.62 -14.11
C TYR A 38 -20.05 -11.99 -14.14
N GLU A 39 -21.29 -12.05 -14.62
CA GLU A 39 -22.03 -13.27 -14.86
C GLU A 39 -22.17 -13.48 -16.36
N ASN A 40 -22.21 -14.72 -16.81
CA ASN A 40 -22.33 -15.12 -18.22
C ASN A 40 -21.22 -14.59 -19.14
N ILE A 41 -20.05 -14.23 -18.59
CA ILE A 41 -18.90 -13.79 -19.40
C ILE A 41 -18.26 -15.01 -20.11
N PRO A 42 -17.95 -14.92 -21.41
CA PRO A 42 -17.32 -16.02 -22.15
C PRO A 42 -15.92 -16.37 -21.60
N ASP A 43 -15.55 -17.66 -21.65
CA ASP A 43 -14.22 -18.12 -21.22
C ASP A 43 -13.08 -17.49 -21.99
N SER A 44 -13.29 -17.12 -23.27
CA SER A 44 -12.34 -16.40 -24.12
C SER A 44 -12.06 -14.96 -23.66
N MET A 45 -12.91 -14.40 -22.79
CA MET A 45 -12.82 -13.05 -22.24
C MET A 45 -12.82 -13.08 -20.68
N PRO A 46 -11.80 -13.61 -20.01
CA PRO A 46 -11.79 -13.72 -18.56
C PRO A 46 -11.91 -12.37 -17.85
N ALA A 47 -12.86 -12.26 -16.91
CA ALA A 47 -13.17 -11.04 -16.15
C ALA A 47 -11.94 -10.37 -15.52
N LYS A 48 -11.01 -11.17 -14.97
CA LYS A 48 -9.79 -10.64 -14.33
C LYS A 48 -8.91 -9.83 -15.28
N TYR A 49 -8.82 -10.19 -16.56
CA TYR A 49 -8.00 -9.46 -17.53
C TYR A 49 -8.75 -8.25 -18.06
N LEU A 50 -10.06 -8.37 -18.26
CA LEU A 50 -10.93 -7.24 -18.57
C LEU A 50 -10.79 -6.16 -17.49
N GLU A 51 -10.93 -6.52 -16.21
CA GLU A 51 -10.78 -5.58 -15.09
C GLU A 51 -9.36 -4.99 -15.01
N LEU A 52 -8.31 -5.79 -15.20
CA LEU A 52 -6.95 -5.24 -15.20
C LEU A 52 -6.75 -4.20 -16.31
N TYR A 53 -7.30 -4.40 -17.51
CA TYR A 53 -7.24 -3.37 -18.55
C TYR A 53 -8.00 -2.11 -18.17
N LEU A 54 -9.19 -2.24 -17.60
CA LEU A 54 -9.97 -1.10 -17.13
C LEU A 54 -9.23 -0.31 -16.04
N LEU A 55 -8.68 -0.98 -15.03
CA LEU A 55 -7.95 -0.35 -13.94
C LEU A 55 -6.64 0.30 -14.39
N ILE A 56 -5.94 -0.29 -15.36
CA ILE A 56 -4.64 0.20 -15.84
C ILE A 56 -4.79 1.28 -16.92
N ASN A 57 -5.60 0.99 -17.96
CA ASN A 57 -5.69 1.84 -19.14
C ASN A 57 -6.92 2.77 -19.13
N GLY A 58 -7.87 2.54 -18.23
CA GLY A 58 -9.14 3.26 -18.18
C GLY A 58 -10.18 2.79 -19.19
N ASN A 59 -9.82 1.89 -20.10
CA ASN A 59 -10.70 1.36 -21.14
C ASN A 59 -10.23 0.00 -21.66
N VAL A 60 -11.14 -0.73 -22.30
CA VAL A 60 -10.87 -1.99 -22.96
C VAL A 60 -11.81 -2.17 -24.17
N GLY A 61 -11.26 -2.60 -25.28
CA GLY A 61 -12.07 -2.93 -26.48
C GLY A 61 -12.53 -4.37 -26.45
N VAL A 62 -13.78 -4.65 -26.83
CA VAL A 62 -14.30 -6.00 -27.00
C VAL A 62 -14.52 -6.24 -28.50
N ILE A 63 -13.83 -7.26 -29.03
CA ILE A 63 -13.92 -7.66 -30.44
C ILE A 63 -14.39 -9.10 -30.56
N ASN A 64 -15.07 -9.40 -31.65
CA ASN A 64 -15.31 -10.77 -32.08
C ASN A 64 -14.23 -11.19 -33.06
N LYS A 65 -13.55 -12.28 -32.76
CA LYS A 65 -12.57 -12.88 -33.66
C LYS A 65 -12.84 -14.38 -33.79
N ASP A 66 -13.15 -14.79 -35.00
CA ASP A 66 -13.43 -16.19 -35.36
C ASP A 66 -14.57 -16.83 -34.54
N GLY A 67 -15.55 -16.02 -34.12
CA GLY A 67 -16.70 -16.44 -33.32
C GLY A 67 -16.54 -16.35 -31.82
N GLU A 68 -15.36 -15.96 -31.33
CA GLU A 68 -15.07 -15.79 -29.91
C GLU A 68 -14.86 -14.29 -29.55
N LEU A 69 -15.28 -13.91 -28.34
CA LEU A 69 -15.10 -12.55 -27.83
C LEU A 69 -13.80 -12.42 -27.05
N TYR A 70 -13.08 -11.35 -27.33
CA TYR A 70 -11.84 -11.01 -26.64
C TYR A 70 -11.86 -9.59 -26.10
N ALA A 71 -11.49 -9.43 -24.84
CA ALA A 71 -11.14 -8.13 -24.26
C ALA A 71 -9.71 -7.78 -24.63
N VAL A 72 -9.50 -6.71 -25.37
CA VAL A 72 -8.21 -6.31 -25.91
C VAL A 72 -7.83 -4.89 -25.51
N ALA A 73 -6.56 -4.70 -25.18
CA ALA A 73 -6.01 -3.37 -25.00
C ALA A 73 -5.83 -2.69 -26.37
N GLY A 74 -6.06 -1.38 -26.41
CA GLY A 74 -5.87 -0.57 -27.58
C GLY A 74 -5.70 0.91 -27.24
N GLY A 75 -5.84 1.75 -28.23
CA GLY A 75 -5.78 3.20 -28.10
C GLY A 75 -6.81 3.91 -28.96
N PHE A 76 -7.19 5.08 -28.54
CA PHE A 76 -8.13 5.91 -29.28
C PHE A 76 -7.44 6.59 -30.48
N GLY A 77 -8.19 6.78 -31.55
CA GLY A 77 -7.71 7.44 -32.77
C GLY A 77 -8.82 8.08 -33.59
N ASP A 78 -8.40 8.69 -34.71
CA ASP A 78 -9.22 9.35 -35.71
C ASP A 78 -9.85 10.68 -35.24
N ILE A 79 -10.67 11.28 -36.10
CA ILE A 79 -11.33 12.57 -35.87
C ILE A 79 -12.42 12.38 -34.80
N PRO A 80 -12.38 13.16 -33.72
CA PRO A 80 -13.39 13.05 -32.67
C PRO A 80 -14.76 13.55 -33.15
N ASN A 81 -15.81 13.10 -32.47
CA ASN A 81 -17.16 13.57 -32.69
C ASN A 81 -17.39 15.01 -32.12
N ALA A 82 -18.63 15.52 -32.19
CA ALA A 82 -18.98 16.85 -31.69
C ALA A 82 -18.70 17.10 -30.21
N TYR A 83 -18.51 16.03 -29.40
CA TYR A 83 -18.20 16.08 -27.99
C TYR A 83 -16.72 15.78 -27.70
N TYR A 84 -15.86 15.80 -28.73
CA TYR A 84 -14.43 15.43 -28.67
C TYR A 84 -14.18 13.98 -28.22
N ILE A 85 -15.18 13.10 -28.38
CA ILE A 85 -15.04 11.66 -28.10
C ILE A 85 -14.45 10.98 -29.32
N PRO A 86 -13.38 10.16 -29.17
CA PRO A 86 -12.79 9.41 -30.27
C PRO A 86 -13.80 8.48 -30.95
N THR A 87 -13.70 8.36 -32.29
CA THR A 87 -14.62 7.53 -33.09
C THR A 87 -14.04 6.19 -33.47
N LYS A 88 -12.71 6.00 -33.32
CA LYS A 88 -12.03 4.73 -33.60
C LYS A 88 -11.20 4.26 -32.43
N TYR A 89 -11.09 2.94 -32.33
CA TYR A 89 -10.24 2.25 -31.38
C TYR A 89 -9.23 1.38 -32.13
N ILE A 90 -7.95 1.63 -31.92
CA ILE A 90 -6.85 0.97 -32.61
C ILE A 90 -6.37 -0.19 -31.76
N VAL A 91 -6.48 -1.40 -32.30
CA VAL A 91 -6.03 -2.64 -31.67
C VAL A 91 -4.84 -3.20 -32.40
N ALA A 92 -3.77 -3.52 -31.66
CA ALA A 92 -2.62 -4.26 -32.16
C ALA A 92 -2.36 -5.46 -31.22
N ASN A 93 -2.82 -6.64 -31.64
CA ASN A 93 -2.66 -7.88 -30.87
C ASN A 93 -1.99 -8.94 -31.74
N PRO A 94 -0.70 -9.26 -31.53
CA PRO A 94 0.04 -10.22 -32.33
C PRO A 94 -0.50 -11.65 -32.24
N TYR A 95 -1.02 -12.05 -31.07
CA TYR A 95 -1.57 -13.39 -30.87
C TYR A 95 -2.83 -13.61 -31.72
N LEU A 96 -3.74 -12.65 -31.70
CA LEU A 96 -4.97 -12.66 -32.50
C LEU A 96 -4.70 -12.30 -33.99
N LYS A 97 -3.47 -11.94 -34.33
CA LYS A 97 -3.06 -11.45 -35.67
C LYS A 97 -3.93 -10.27 -36.14
N VAL A 98 -4.29 -9.38 -35.18
CA VAL A 98 -5.10 -8.19 -35.41
C VAL A 98 -4.19 -6.96 -35.33
N SER A 99 -4.26 -6.11 -36.37
CA SER A 99 -3.68 -4.76 -36.37
C SER A 99 -4.62 -3.88 -37.19
N HIS A 100 -5.60 -3.29 -36.52
CA HIS A 100 -6.69 -2.58 -37.21
C HIS A 100 -7.24 -1.44 -36.36
N ALA A 101 -7.80 -0.40 -37.04
CA ALA A 101 -8.53 0.68 -36.43
C ALA A 101 -10.04 0.43 -36.61
N TYR A 102 -10.69 -0.03 -35.58
CA TYR A 102 -12.12 -0.34 -35.57
C TYR A 102 -12.97 0.91 -35.32
N GLU A 103 -14.15 0.99 -35.93
CA GLU A 103 -15.14 2.01 -35.61
C GLU A 103 -15.87 1.61 -34.31
N ILE A 104 -15.86 2.53 -33.31
CA ILE A 104 -16.53 2.31 -32.02
C ILE A 104 -18.05 2.20 -32.24
N ASP A 105 -18.67 1.24 -31.56
CA ASP A 105 -20.09 0.87 -31.61
C ASP A 105 -20.59 0.37 -33.00
N LYS A 106 -19.65 0.04 -33.94
CA LYS A 106 -19.95 -0.65 -35.19
C LYS A 106 -19.20 -1.98 -35.27
N ASP A 107 -17.87 -1.95 -35.10
CA ASP A 107 -16.98 -3.09 -35.28
C ASP A 107 -16.36 -3.54 -33.94
N ILE A 108 -16.33 -2.66 -32.96
CA ILE A 108 -15.80 -2.85 -31.62
C ILE A 108 -16.65 -2.13 -30.59
N THR A 109 -16.84 -2.74 -29.45
CA THR A 109 -17.42 -2.07 -28.29
C THR A 109 -16.31 -1.72 -27.30
N VAL A 110 -16.31 -0.51 -26.78
CA VAL A 110 -15.34 -0.09 -25.75
C VAL A 110 -16.03 0.03 -24.40
N ILE A 111 -15.54 -0.68 -23.41
CA ILE A 111 -15.96 -0.53 -22.01
C ILE A 111 -14.99 0.44 -21.34
N TYR A 112 -15.52 1.36 -20.55
CA TYR A 112 -14.77 2.39 -19.85
C TYR A 112 -14.69 2.10 -18.35
N ASN A 113 -13.60 2.50 -17.73
CA ASN A 113 -13.45 2.40 -16.28
C ASN A 113 -14.23 3.50 -15.55
N ASP A 114 -14.16 4.70 -16.09
CA ASP A 114 -14.76 5.91 -15.58
C ASP A 114 -15.07 6.85 -16.73
N THR A 115 -15.83 7.91 -16.47
CA THR A 115 -16.23 8.90 -17.48
C THR A 115 -15.04 9.62 -18.14
N MET A 116 -13.90 9.70 -17.45
CA MET A 116 -12.69 10.38 -17.98
C MET A 116 -11.73 9.43 -18.70
N ASN A 117 -11.98 8.12 -18.66
CA ASN A 117 -11.17 7.06 -19.31
C ASN A 117 -9.70 7.00 -18.82
N VAL A 118 -9.44 7.32 -17.56
CA VAL A 118 -8.07 7.44 -17.05
C VAL A 118 -7.60 6.17 -16.33
N GLY A 119 -8.52 5.39 -15.77
CA GLY A 119 -8.20 4.26 -14.91
C GLY A 119 -7.62 4.69 -13.56
N LEU A 120 -7.10 3.73 -12.81
CA LEU A 120 -6.59 3.96 -11.44
C LEU A 120 -5.07 4.17 -11.38
N MET A 121 -4.32 4.01 -12.48
CA MET A 121 -2.86 4.09 -12.46
C MET A 121 -2.31 5.42 -11.91
N PRO A 122 -2.84 6.61 -12.27
CA PRO A 122 -2.35 7.87 -11.70
C PRO A 122 -2.57 7.95 -10.19
N LEU A 123 -3.71 7.46 -9.69
CA LEU A 123 -4.02 7.40 -8.28
C LEU A 123 -3.08 6.45 -7.54
N LEU A 124 -2.95 5.22 -8.03
CA LEU A 124 -2.06 4.21 -7.46
C LEU A 124 -0.61 4.67 -7.44
N GLN A 125 -0.12 5.28 -8.52
CA GLN A 125 1.25 5.82 -8.56
C GLN A 125 1.49 6.89 -7.49
N ARG A 126 0.53 7.79 -7.28
CA ARG A 126 0.63 8.84 -6.26
C ARG A 126 0.74 8.26 -4.85
N TYR A 127 -0.18 7.39 -4.47
CA TYR A 127 -0.20 6.80 -3.14
C TYR A 127 0.93 5.80 -2.91
N CYS A 128 1.22 4.92 -3.87
CA CYS A 128 2.27 3.93 -3.73
C CYS A 128 3.67 4.55 -3.62
N LYS A 129 3.92 5.69 -4.29
CA LYS A 129 5.17 6.45 -4.10
C LYS A 129 5.29 7.01 -2.68
N LEU A 130 4.21 7.57 -2.13
CA LEU A 130 4.20 8.05 -0.74
C LEU A 130 4.39 6.90 0.27
N MET A 131 3.72 5.77 0.05
CA MET A 131 3.90 4.56 0.86
C MET A 131 5.33 4.03 0.80
N THR A 132 5.98 4.11 -0.37
CA THR A 132 7.38 3.73 -0.57
C THR A 132 8.31 4.62 0.24
N GLU A 133 8.15 5.95 0.17
CA GLU A 133 8.96 6.89 0.96
C GLU A 133 8.77 6.66 2.47
N ASN A 134 7.53 6.41 2.89
CA ASN A 134 7.23 6.12 4.28
C ASN A 134 7.88 4.81 4.75
N LEU A 135 7.86 3.75 3.93
CA LEU A 135 8.53 2.47 4.22
C LEU A 135 10.06 2.64 4.37
N ILE A 136 10.67 3.43 3.50
CA ILE A 136 12.10 3.73 3.56
C ILE A 136 12.42 4.54 4.85
N SER A 137 11.56 5.50 5.20
CA SER A 137 11.71 6.26 6.44
C SER A 137 11.59 5.36 7.67
N MET A 138 10.63 4.43 7.70
CA MET A 138 10.52 3.42 8.77
C MET A 138 11.77 2.55 8.86
N ARG A 139 12.33 2.13 7.72
CA ARG A 139 13.60 1.37 7.69
C ARG A 139 14.74 2.18 8.32
N ILE A 140 14.88 3.45 7.93
CA ILE A 140 15.93 4.35 8.45
C ILE A 140 15.76 4.53 9.97
N GLU A 141 14.55 4.80 10.46
CA GLU A 141 14.28 4.93 11.89
C GLU A 141 14.53 3.62 12.65
N THR A 142 14.21 2.48 12.05
CA THR A 142 14.51 1.16 12.62
C THR A 142 16.00 0.91 12.71
N ILE A 143 16.80 1.35 11.74
CA ILE A 143 18.27 1.28 11.80
C ILE A 143 18.78 2.24 12.87
N ASN A 144 18.28 3.49 12.90
CA ASN A 144 18.64 4.51 13.87
C ASN A 144 18.33 4.09 15.32
N SER A 145 17.26 3.32 15.55
CA SER A 145 16.94 2.78 16.87
C SER A 145 17.99 1.82 17.44
N ARG A 146 18.76 1.20 16.54
CA ARG A 146 19.92 0.34 16.91
C ARG A 146 21.21 1.13 17.09
N MET A 147 21.26 2.35 16.53
CA MET A 147 22.43 3.23 16.57
C MET A 147 22.19 4.36 17.56
N SER A 148 22.52 4.13 18.83
CA SER A 148 22.41 5.19 19.86
C SER A 148 23.53 6.25 19.76
N THR A 149 24.49 6.10 18.83
CA THR A 149 25.71 6.90 18.86
C THR A 149 26.23 7.25 17.47
N ILE A 150 26.68 8.50 17.32
CA ILE A 150 27.42 8.95 16.14
C ILE A 150 28.91 8.88 16.46
N PHE A 151 29.68 8.26 15.57
CA PHE A 151 31.13 8.13 15.70
C PHE A 151 31.82 9.17 14.83
N ALA A 152 32.58 10.06 15.43
CA ALA A 152 33.52 10.93 14.72
C ALA A 152 34.91 10.28 14.80
N ALA A 153 35.43 9.85 13.66
CA ALA A 153 36.73 9.19 13.57
C ALA A 153 37.86 10.21 13.37
N ALA A 154 38.96 10.02 14.08
CA ALA A 154 40.13 10.92 14.00
C ALA A 154 41.04 10.59 12.80
N ASP A 155 40.97 9.39 12.24
CA ASP A 155 41.77 8.91 11.11
C ASP A 155 41.03 7.93 10.21
N ASP A 156 41.60 7.60 9.04
CA ASP A 156 41.01 6.71 8.04
C ASP A 156 40.87 5.27 8.50
N ASN A 157 41.76 4.77 9.36
CA ASN A 157 41.68 3.41 9.91
C ASN A 157 40.53 3.29 10.91
N THR A 158 40.38 4.28 11.77
CA THR A 158 39.28 4.43 12.71
C THR A 158 37.95 4.55 11.99
N LYS A 159 37.91 5.30 10.87
CA LYS A 159 36.74 5.42 9.99
C LYS A 159 36.34 4.08 9.39
N ALA A 160 37.29 3.32 8.81
CA ALA A 160 37.00 2.00 8.22
C ALA A 160 36.47 1.00 9.26
N SER A 161 36.99 1.06 10.49
CA SER A 161 36.51 0.23 11.59
C SER A 161 35.11 0.63 12.05
N ALA A 162 34.80 1.92 12.09
CA ALA A 162 33.45 2.44 12.39
C ALA A 162 32.44 2.05 11.30
N GLU A 163 32.80 2.12 10.02
CA GLU A 163 31.97 1.67 8.91
C GLU A 163 31.66 0.18 9.00
N LEU A 164 32.65 -0.66 9.35
CA LEU A 164 32.44 -2.09 9.56
C LEU A 164 31.49 -2.36 10.75
N TYR A 165 31.61 -1.57 11.82
CA TYR A 165 30.72 -1.64 12.98
C TYR A 165 29.27 -1.30 12.60
N LEU A 166 29.07 -0.16 11.87
CA LEU A 166 27.76 0.25 11.39
C LEU A 166 27.10 -0.80 10.49
N LYS A 167 27.89 -1.40 9.58
CA LYS A 167 27.41 -2.48 8.73
C LYS A 167 26.96 -3.71 9.52
N ARG A 168 27.66 -4.08 10.58
CA ARG A 168 27.24 -5.19 11.45
C ARG A 168 25.95 -4.89 12.21
N ILE A 169 25.75 -3.64 12.65
CA ILE A 169 24.48 -3.21 13.25
C ILE A 169 23.35 -3.27 12.20
N GLU A 170 23.61 -2.82 10.98
CA GLU A 170 22.65 -2.93 9.88
C GLU A 170 22.28 -4.40 9.60
N ASP A 171 23.24 -5.30 9.60
CA ASP A 171 23.06 -6.75 9.45
C ASP A 171 22.36 -7.41 10.66
N GLY A 172 22.08 -6.66 11.75
CA GLY A 172 21.43 -7.17 12.97
C GLY A 172 22.32 -8.04 13.86
N LYS A 173 23.64 -7.99 13.70
CA LYS A 173 24.58 -8.76 14.53
C LYS A 173 24.79 -8.09 15.87
N LEU A 174 24.42 -8.79 16.95
CA LEU A 174 24.63 -8.33 18.31
C LEU A 174 26.09 -8.60 18.76
N GLY A 175 26.70 -7.56 19.30
CA GLY A 175 28.02 -7.64 19.91
C GLY A 175 29.18 -7.42 18.94
N VAL A 176 29.94 -6.35 19.16
CA VAL A 176 31.22 -6.08 18.48
C VAL A 176 32.28 -5.90 19.53
N ILE A 177 33.34 -6.72 19.44
CA ILE A 177 34.54 -6.52 20.26
C ILE A 177 35.38 -5.43 19.57
N ALA A 178 35.52 -4.30 20.22
CA ALA A 178 36.34 -3.19 19.75
C ALA A 178 37.69 -3.16 20.51
N GLU A 179 38.79 -2.88 19.81
CA GLU A 179 40.08 -2.62 20.46
C GLU A 179 40.02 -1.25 21.16
N ASN A 180 40.75 -1.13 22.31
CA ASN A 180 40.81 0.12 23.08
C ASN A 180 41.26 1.35 22.25
N LYS A 181 42.13 1.16 21.25
CA LYS A 181 42.56 2.22 20.32
C LYS A 181 41.42 2.77 19.46
N LEU A 182 40.39 1.97 19.20
CA LEU A 182 39.22 2.41 18.48
C LEU A 182 38.39 3.40 19.33
N LEU A 183 38.29 3.15 20.62
CA LEU A 183 37.53 3.97 21.58
C LEU A 183 38.20 5.33 21.85
N ASP A 184 39.56 5.35 21.88
CA ASP A 184 40.34 6.59 22.13
C ASP A 184 40.30 7.58 20.94
N GLY A 185 40.02 7.10 19.72
CA GLY A 185 39.97 7.90 18.49
C GLY A 185 38.55 8.30 18.04
N ILE A 186 37.52 7.90 18.78
CA ILE A 186 36.12 8.11 18.42
C ILE A 186 35.46 9.10 19.38
N ASN A 187 34.97 10.21 18.85
CA ASN A 187 34.12 11.11 19.62
C ASN A 187 32.66 10.66 19.48
N ILE A 188 32.07 10.21 20.57
CA ILE A 188 30.74 9.63 20.59
C ILE A 188 29.72 10.74 20.90
N GLN A 189 28.89 11.11 19.93
CA GLN A 189 27.73 11.95 20.18
C GLN A 189 26.49 11.05 20.31
N GLN A 190 25.79 11.14 21.41
CA GLN A 190 24.52 10.43 21.58
C GLN A 190 23.49 10.92 20.55
N GLY A 191 22.94 10.01 19.77
CA GLY A 191 21.88 10.27 18.81
C GLY A 191 20.58 10.71 19.51
N ARG A 192 19.68 11.31 18.75
CA ARG A 192 18.38 11.82 19.24
C ARG A 192 17.55 10.73 19.94
N ALA A 193 17.10 11.02 21.15
CA ALA A 193 16.38 10.11 22.05
C ALA A 193 14.88 9.87 21.71
N ASN A 194 14.38 10.22 20.52
CA ASN A 194 12.94 10.15 20.20
C ASN A 194 12.57 9.20 19.05
N THR A 195 13.28 8.10 18.89
CA THR A 195 13.11 7.16 17.74
C THR A 195 11.78 6.40 17.81
N SER A 196 11.33 6.02 19.00
CA SER A 196 10.08 5.26 19.17
C SER A 196 8.84 6.04 18.76
N SER A 197 8.73 7.31 19.14
CA SER A 197 7.62 8.18 18.72
C SER A 197 7.56 8.38 17.21
N ASN A 198 8.73 8.50 16.55
CA ASN A 198 8.80 8.64 15.10
C ASN A 198 8.33 7.38 14.36
N ILE A 199 8.67 6.18 14.87
CA ILE A 199 8.23 4.92 14.25
C ILE A 199 6.72 4.78 14.34
N ILE A 200 6.11 5.11 15.48
CA ILE A 200 4.64 5.08 15.64
C ILE A 200 3.97 6.03 14.65
N ASN A 201 4.45 7.26 14.52
CA ASN A 201 3.91 8.24 13.57
C ASN A 201 4.02 7.75 12.11
N LEU A 202 5.10 7.05 11.75
CA LEU A 202 5.28 6.48 10.41
C LEU A 202 4.34 5.29 10.15
N ILE A 203 4.06 4.48 11.17
CA ILE A 203 3.05 3.40 11.09
C ILE A 203 1.65 4.01 10.89
N GLU A 204 1.30 5.02 11.67
CA GLU A 204 0.03 5.75 11.51
C GLU A 204 -0.09 6.37 10.11
N MET A 205 0.98 7.00 9.61
CA MET A 205 1.02 7.55 8.26
C MET A 205 0.81 6.47 7.19
N GLN A 206 1.38 5.28 7.36
CA GLN A 206 1.18 4.16 6.43
C GLN A 206 -0.29 3.72 6.38
N GLN A 207 -0.92 3.62 7.53
CA GLN A 207 -2.34 3.28 7.63
C GLN A 207 -3.22 4.37 7.02
N TYR A 208 -2.93 5.64 7.32
CA TYR A 208 -3.62 6.79 6.73
C TYR A 208 -3.52 6.79 5.19
N LEU A 209 -2.34 6.58 4.62
CA LEU A 209 -2.16 6.54 3.17
C LEU A 209 -2.95 5.40 2.53
N LYS A 210 -2.98 4.23 3.18
CA LYS A 210 -3.78 3.08 2.72
C LYS A 210 -5.27 3.40 2.75
N ALA A 211 -5.78 3.91 3.86
CA ALA A 211 -7.19 4.28 4.01
C ALA A 211 -7.60 5.38 3.02
N SER A 212 -6.77 6.42 2.86
CA SER A 212 -7.02 7.50 1.91
C SER A 212 -7.08 7.01 0.46
N LEU A 213 -6.20 6.06 0.08
CA LEU A 213 -6.25 5.43 -1.24
C LEU A 213 -7.62 4.77 -1.49
N TYR A 214 -8.09 3.96 -0.55
CA TYR A 214 -9.39 3.28 -0.69
C TYR A 214 -10.56 4.25 -0.69
N ASN A 215 -10.53 5.26 0.18
CA ASN A 215 -11.56 6.28 0.25
C ASN A 215 -11.65 7.09 -1.07
N GLU A 216 -10.52 7.42 -1.71
CA GLU A 216 -10.54 8.09 -3.02
C GLU A 216 -11.09 7.19 -4.15
N ILE A 217 -10.98 5.87 -4.02
CA ILE A 217 -11.62 4.92 -4.94
C ILE A 217 -13.14 4.83 -4.67
N GLY A 218 -13.59 5.24 -3.48
CA GLY A 218 -14.99 5.12 -3.04
C GLY A 218 -15.25 3.85 -2.24
N LEU A 219 -14.18 3.19 -1.77
CA LEU A 219 -14.25 2.08 -0.84
C LEU A 219 -14.14 2.63 0.58
N ASN A 220 -15.11 2.33 1.43
CA ASN A 220 -15.12 2.84 2.80
C ASN A 220 -14.03 2.16 3.63
N ALA A 221 -12.90 2.84 3.82
CA ALA A 221 -11.85 2.41 4.71
C ALA A 221 -11.81 3.36 5.92
N ASN A 222 -12.33 2.90 7.05
CA ASN A 222 -12.30 3.65 8.29
C ASN A 222 -10.87 3.65 8.87
N TYR A 223 -10.17 4.78 8.72
CA TYR A 223 -8.96 5.04 9.49
C TYR A 223 -9.37 5.76 10.78
N ASN A 224 -9.58 5.00 11.84
CA ASN A 224 -9.74 5.56 13.18
C ASN A 224 -8.37 5.98 13.71
N MET A 225 -8.01 7.25 13.53
CA MET A 225 -7.07 7.86 14.48
C MET A 225 -7.76 7.88 15.85
N LYS A 226 -7.40 6.94 16.72
CA LYS A 226 -7.94 6.78 18.09
C LYS A 226 -7.62 7.98 18.96
N ARG A 227 -8.15 9.16 18.63
CA ARG A 227 -8.09 10.33 19.52
C ARG A 227 -9.43 10.89 19.90
N GLU A 228 -10.51 10.53 19.19
CA GLU A 228 -11.87 10.95 19.59
C GLU A 228 -12.88 9.87 19.18
N ALA A 229 -13.82 9.57 20.08
CA ALA A 229 -14.95 8.69 19.78
C ALA A 229 -15.85 9.37 18.72
N ILE A 230 -15.81 8.86 17.48
CA ILE A 230 -16.67 9.35 16.41
C ILE A 230 -18.10 8.89 16.70
N ASN A 231 -19.05 9.81 16.74
CA ASN A 231 -20.47 9.51 16.87
C ASN A 231 -20.96 8.75 15.62
N SER A 232 -21.79 7.74 15.82
CA SER A 232 -22.36 6.91 14.73
C SER A 232 -23.05 7.72 13.62
N GLY A 233 -23.52 8.93 13.88
CA GLY A 233 -24.09 9.83 12.89
C GLY A 233 -23.08 10.50 11.95
N GLU A 234 -21.84 10.74 12.40
CA GLU A 234 -20.78 11.28 11.53
C GLU A 234 -20.18 10.20 10.62
N SER A 235 -20.18 8.94 11.06
CA SER A 235 -19.78 7.80 10.24
C SER A 235 -20.70 7.60 9.03
N GLN A 236 -22.02 7.68 9.24
CA GLN A 236 -23.01 7.55 8.16
C GLN A 236 -22.96 8.68 7.12
N LEU A 237 -22.73 9.91 7.54
CA LEU A 237 -22.59 11.07 6.63
C LEU A 237 -21.29 10.97 5.78
N ASN A 238 -20.24 10.35 6.31
CA ASN A 238 -19.03 10.08 5.57
C ASN A 238 -19.21 8.92 4.56
N GLU A 239 -20.00 7.91 4.86
CA GLU A 239 -20.31 6.79 3.96
C GLU A 239 -21.01 7.27 2.68
N ASP A 240 -22.01 8.12 2.81
CA ASP A 240 -22.75 8.66 1.66
C ASP A 240 -21.91 9.57 0.75
N ALA A 241 -20.83 10.15 1.25
CA ALA A 241 -19.95 11.04 0.50
C ALA A 241 -18.86 10.32 -0.30
N LEU A 242 -18.53 9.06 0.02
CA LEU A 242 -17.40 8.33 -0.55
C LEU A 242 -17.74 7.45 -1.76
N THR A 243 -19.00 7.05 -1.93
CA THR A 243 -19.47 6.11 -2.97
C THR A 243 -19.49 6.64 -4.43
N PRO A 244 -19.56 7.96 -4.76
CA PRO A 244 -19.82 8.43 -6.12
C PRO A 244 -18.83 7.93 -7.18
N PHE A 245 -17.57 7.68 -6.84
CA PHE A 245 -16.59 7.26 -7.84
C PHE A 245 -16.75 5.78 -8.21
N ILE A 246 -16.95 4.91 -7.24
CA ILE A 246 -17.17 3.48 -7.50
C ILE A 246 -18.51 3.24 -8.21
N ASP A 247 -19.52 4.04 -7.91
CA ASP A 247 -20.82 4.01 -8.60
C ASP A 247 -20.66 4.44 -10.07
N THR A 248 -19.82 5.44 -10.33
CA THR A 248 -19.46 5.82 -11.69
C THR A 248 -18.74 4.69 -12.43
N MET A 249 -17.79 4.02 -11.77
CA MET A 249 -17.10 2.86 -12.33
C MET A 249 -18.06 1.71 -12.64
N LEU A 250 -19.03 1.43 -11.77
CA LEU A 250 -20.04 0.40 -11.99
C LEU A 250 -20.97 0.76 -13.14
N ARG A 251 -21.45 2.01 -13.19
CA ARG A 251 -22.32 2.50 -14.27
C ARG A 251 -21.64 2.38 -15.65
N GLU A 252 -20.41 2.82 -15.79
CA GLU A 252 -19.65 2.71 -17.06
C GLU A 252 -19.48 1.26 -17.50
N ARG A 253 -19.31 0.34 -16.54
CA ARG A 253 -19.26 -1.10 -16.82
C ARG A 253 -20.60 -1.64 -17.28
N ILE A 254 -21.70 -1.28 -16.62
CA ILE A 254 -23.05 -1.69 -17.00
C ILE A 254 -23.35 -1.21 -18.43
N GLU A 255 -23.16 0.08 -18.70
CA GLU A 255 -23.40 0.65 -20.03
C GLU A 255 -22.50 0.01 -21.11
N GLY A 256 -21.23 -0.27 -20.76
CA GLY A 256 -20.29 -0.95 -21.66
C GLY A 256 -20.73 -2.38 -21.97
N VAL A 257 -21.11 -3.13 -20.96
CA VAL A 257 -21.61 -4.52 -21.09
C VAL A 257 -22.91 -4.55 -21.89
N ASP A 258 -23.83 -3.61 -21.65
CA ASP A 258 -25.07 -3.50 -22.45
C ASP A 258 -24.79 -3.27 -23.93
N ARG A 259 -23.77 -2.46 -24.27
CA ARG A 259 -23.34 -2.28 -25.66
C ARG A 259 -22.76 -3.56 -26.24
N VAL A 260 -21.95 -4.30 -25.46
CA VAL A 260 -21.43 -5.63 -25.85
C VAL A 260 -22.57 -6.60 -26.14
N ASN A 261 -23.54 -6.70 -25.22
CA ASN A 261 -24.70 -7.57 -25.37
C ASN A 261 -25.50 -7.25 -26.63
N LYS A 262 -25.75 -5.96 -26.90
CA LYS A 262 -26.45 -5.53 -28.13
C LYS A 262 -25.69 -5.85 -29.41
N MET A 263 -24.37 -5.69 -29.41
CA MET A 263 -23.55 -5.89 -30.61
C MET A 263 -23.34 -7.36 -30.92
N PHE A 264 -23.09 -8.18 -29.90
CA PHE A 264 -22.65 -9.56 -30.05
C PHE A 264 -23.71 -10.59 -29.65
N GLY A 265 -24.88 -10.17 -29.18
CA GLY A 265 -25.98 -11.08 -28.80
C GLY A 265 -25.68 -11.90 -27.53
N THR A 266 -24.92 -11.35 -26.60
CA THR A 266 -24.61 -11.98 -25.32
C THR A 266 -25.58 -11.51 -24.20
N ASP A 267 -25.50 -12.14 -23.04
CA ASP A 267 -26.29 -11.82 -21.84
C ASP A 267 -25.34 -11.69 -20.63
N ILE A 268 -24.32 -10.86 -20.78
CA ILE A 268 -23.35 -10.58 -19.72
C ILE A 268 -23.97 -9.58 -18.76
N SER A 269 -23.79 -9.80 -17.45
CA SER A 269 -24.14 -8.82 -16.44
C SER A 269 -22.95 -8.52 -15.54
N VAL A 270 -22.95 -7.35 -14.90
CA VAL A 270 -21.90 -6.90 -13.98
C VAL A 270 -22.53 -6.30 -12.73
N ARG A 271 -21.96 -6.62 -11.59
CA ARG A 271 -22.36 -6.06 -10.30
C ARG A 271 -21.14 -5.83 -9.40
N PHE A 272 -21.32 -4.98 -8.42
CA PHE A 272 -20.32 -4.81 -7.37
C PHE A 272 -20.21 -6.08 -6.51
N ASN A 273 -19.02 -6.43 -6.09
CA ASN A 273 -18.76 -7.58 -5.21
C ASN A 273 -18.93 -7.17 -3.74
N SER A 274 -20.09 -7.46 -3.15
CA SER A 274 -20.39 -7.12 -1.75
C SER A 274 -19.41 -7.73 -0.74
N ALA A 275 -18.88 -8.93 -1.03
CA ALA A 275 -17.90 -9.59 -0.17
C ALA A 275 -16.59 -8.77 -0.02
N TRP A 276 -16.39 -7.79 -0.87
CA TRP A 276 -15.25 -6.89 -0.79
C TRP A 276 -15.35 -5.92 0.39
N PHE A 277 -16.56 -5.45 0.72
CA PHE A 277 -16.83 -4.65 1.92
C PHE A 277 -16.68 -5.49 3.21
N ASP A 278 -17.25 -6.69 3.21
CA ASP A 278 -17.24 -7.57 4.39
C ASP A 278 -15.81 -7.99 4.77
N ASN A 279 -14.98 -8.37 3.79
CA ASN A 279 -13.60 -8.78 4.02
C ASN A 279 -12.67 -7.60 4.47
N GLU A 280 -12.91 -6.40 4.00
CA GLU A 280 -12.13 -5.23 4.42
C GLU A 280 -12.48 -4.86 5.89
N LEU A 281 -13.76 -4.93 6.25
CA LEU A 281 -14.22 -4.67 7.62
C LEU A 281 -13.65 -5.69 8.62
N GLU A 282 -13.61 -6.98 8.28
CA GLU A 282 -13.00 -8.03 9.12
C GLU A 282 -11.49 -7.84 9.27
N HIS A 283 -10.80 -7.46 8.20
CA HIS A 283 -9.36 -7.21 8.24
C HIS A 283 -9.01 -6.00 9.10
N ASP A 284 -9.78 -4.93 9.02
CA ASP A 284 -9.57 -3.72 9.81
C ASP A 284 -9.90 -3.95 11.29
N LEU A 285 -10.94 -4.74 11.61
CA LEU A 285 -11.25 -5.18 12.97
C LEU A 285 -10.14 -6.06 13.57
N THR A 286 -9.46 -6.85 12.75
CA THR A 286 -8.35 -7.70 13.20
C THR A 286 -7.11 -6.85 13.52
N ILE A 287 -6.82 -5.84 12.71
CA ILE A 287 -5.73 -4.88 12.95
C ILE A 287 -6.01 -4.06 14.21
N GLU A 288 -7.26 -3.62 14.43
CA GLU A 288 -7.65 -2.89 15.63
C GLU A 288 -7.47 -3.73 16.91
N LYS A 289 -7.85 -5.01 16.86
CA LYS A 289 -7.63 -5.93 17.99
C LYS A 289 -6.15 -6.11 18.29
N MET A 290 -5.31 -6.32 17.27
CA MET A 290 -3.87 -6.44 17.45
C MET A 290 -3.25 -5.15 18.00
N ALA A 291 -3.68 -3.98 17.55
CA ALA A 291 -3.21 -2.70 18.06
C ALA A 291 -3.59 -2.50 19.53
N ALA A 292 -4.82 -2.88 19.93
CA ALA A 292 -5.27 -2.83 21.32
C ALA A 292 -4.51 -3.82 22.23
N GLU A 293 -4.17 -5.01 21.74
CA GLU A 293 -3.33 -5.97 22.47
C GLU A 293 -1.90 -5.43 22.68
N VAL A 294 -1.31 -4.81 21.67
CA VAL A 294 0.02 -4.19 21.77
C VAL A 294 -0.01 -3.02 22.80
N GLU A 295 -1.06 -2.21 22.80
CA GLU A 295 -1.22 -1.11 23.76
C GLU A 295 -1.38 -1.63 25.20
N GLN A 296 -2.11 -2.72 25.42
CA GLN A 296 -2.22 -3.36 26.72
C GLN A 296 -0.90 -3.97 27.19
N LEU A 297 -0.13 -4.59 26.28
CA LEU A 297 1.18 -5.15 26.60
C LEU A 297 2.19 -4.06 26.93
N THR A 298 2.16 -2.92 26.24
CA THR A 298 3.03 -1.77 26.56
C THR A 298 2.66 -1.12 27.89
N ALA A 299 1.38 -0.94 28.18
CA ALA A 299 0.92 -0.41 29.47
C ALA A 299 1.27 -1.34 30.66
N THR A 300 1.17 -2.66 30.45
CA THR A 300 1.58 -3.63 31.48
C THR A 300 3.09 -3.67 31.68
N ALA A 301 3.88 -3.48 30.62
CA ALA A 301 5.33 -3.38 30.70
C ALA A 301 5.79 -2.09 31.41
N GLU A 302 5.15 -0.97 31.15
CA GLU A 302 5.40 0.30 31.84
C GLU A 302 5.01 0.24 33.32
N ALA A 303 3.88 -0.39 33.65
CA ALA A 303 3.47 -0.61 35.05
C ALA A 303 4.44 -1.54 35.80
N ALA A 304 4.98 -2.55 35.14
CA ALA A 304 5.98 -3.43 35.69
C ALA A 304 7.32 -2.71 35.93
N ALA A 305 7.73 -1.83 35.01
CA ALA A 305 8.95 -1.04 35.13
C ALA A 305 8.86 -0.03 36.30
N THR A 306 7.72 0.65 36.46
CA THR A 306 7.49 1.56 37.60
C THR A 306 7.44 0.84 38.95
N ALA A 307 6.92 -0.41 38.99
CA ALA A 307 6.91 -1.21 40.20
C ALA A 307 8.32 -1.69 40.60
N VAL A 308 9.25 -1.89 39.65
CA VAL A 308 10.65 -2.21 39.93
C VAL A 308 11.39 -1.00 40.49
N ASP A 309 11.17 0.21 39.96
CA ASP A 309 11.76 1.45 40.44
C ASP A 309 11.28 1.80 41.87
N GLU A 310 10.02 1.48 42.25
CA GLU A 310 9.52 1.67 43.60
C GLU A 310 10.15 0.68 44.61
N VAL A 311 10.53 -0.53 44.19
CA VAL A 311 11.17 -1.51 45.06
C VAL A 311 12.63 -1.12 45.33
N ASP A 312 13.37 -0.60 44.34
CA ASP A 312 14.75 -0.15 44.53
C ASP A 312 14.88 1.10 45.41
N THR A 313 13.83 1.95 45.47
CA THR A 313 13.84 3.15 46.33
C THR A 313 13.51 2.85 47.81
N VAL A 314 12.93 1.68 48.13
CA VAL A 314 12.64 1.27 49.52
C VAL A 314 13.83 0.65 50.23
N ASP A 315 14.76 0.01 49.48
CA ASP A 315 15.94 -0.63 50.05
C ASP A 315 17.08 0.37 50.44
N GLU A 316 17.07 1.61 49.94
CA GLU A 316 18.06 2.65 50.31
C GLU A 316 17.72 3.45 51.56
N THR A 317 16.54 3.24 52.17
CA THR A 317 16.12 4.03 53.34
C THR A 317 16.21 3.35 54.70
N GLU A 318 16.63 2.06 54.75
CA GLU A 318 16.73 1.32 56.03
C GLU A 318 18.11 1.32 56.70
N ASP A 319 19.17 1.94 56.15
CA ASP A 319 20.54 1.87 56.69
C ASP A 319 21.04 3.12 57.41
N VAL A 320 20.15 4.02 57.88
CA VAL A 320 20.57 5.19 58.69
C VAL A 320 19.69 5.36 59.94
N GLU A 321 19.72 4.39 60.83
CA GLU A 321 19.44 4.63 62.28
C GLU A 321 20.09 3.54 63.12
N GLY A 322 21.22 3.86 63.73
CA GLY A 322 21.82 2.97 64.73
C GLY A 322 23.19 3.38 65.23
N GLY A 323 23.23 4.28 66.17
CA GLY A 323 24.41 4.30 67.02
C GLY A 323 25.03 5.67 67.32
N ASP A 324 24.52 6.33 68.32
CA ASP A 324 25.44 7.00 69.24
C ASP A 324 24.78 7.23 70.62
N THR A 325 25.19 6.45 71.56
CA THR A 325 25.14 6.80 72.98
C THR A 325 26.35 6.14 73.63
N ASN A 326 27.28 6.95 74.10
CA ASN A 326 27.96 6.90 75.38
C ASN A 326 29.41 7.39 75.34
N GLU A 327 29.57 8.33 76.27
CA GLU A 327 30.72 8.91 76.94
C GLU A 327 31.48 10.02 76.26
#